data_8153bdb15d93c634e01a97250a140f72
#
_entry.id   8153bdb15d93c634e01a97250a140f72
#
_cell.length_a   1.000
_cell.length_b   1.000
_cell.length_c   1.000
_cell.angle_alpha   90.00
_cell.angle_beta   90.00
_cell.angle_gamma   90.00
#
_symmetry.space_group_name_H-M   'P 1'
#
loop_
_entity.id
_entity.type
_entity.pdbx_description
1 polymer ?
#
loop_
_entity_poly.entity_id
_entity_poly.type
_entity_poly.pdbx_seq_one_letter_code
_entity_poly.pdbx_strand_id
1 'polypeptide(L)'
;MSFNILAAELLLHIIRSCESVSDVINLASTCRRLHTVFHRSNKLQILYNVAELEFGPLDDIIQIVTQNTSQAAHVSRTAPLTDPLLRQIIDIGCVAKKWEAIYPLKKWKLDFENRRTLSDEERFRLRRAIYRLWLYHRAFHTHDHSRFTRTLPHIVSERAQLLHNWSTADLAEIEDVRAIIGDVVQNHICPSNGTIQRKFKKRYPESTHQLMFNIHLNYPTTTTTTTTTTTTSESPTGSQRLFAKPADPVAERYFHTTHPSNFESSAKYRSRFRNDLFHDPGFEGWGDEIPHYYVVQDMMKLDPGQVLWLRDHALLKEQVEAYVRDMGDWFRDNGETFGDTLEWVMKERGEDIGEFRAAIADRGIGVVWD
;
A
#
# COMPACT_ATOMS: atom_id res chain seq x y z
N MET A 1 35.53 30.77 7.06
CA MET A 1 36.46 29.92 7.84
C MET A 1 36.69 28.64 7.05
N SER A 2 37.94 28.20 6.91
CA SER A 2 38.22 26.95 6.22
C SER A 2 38.10 25.80 7.19
N PHE A 3 37.31 24.74 6.83
CA PHE A 3 37.20 23.49 7.60
C PHE A 3 38.58 22.82 7.85
N ASN A 4 39.59 23.24 7.13
CA ASN A 4 40.95 22.69 7.28
C ASN A 4 41.66 23.11 8.57
N ILE A 5 41.13 24.12 9.30
CA ILE A 5 41.74 24.63 10.54
C ILE A 5 41.08 24.00 11.79
N LEU A 6 39.85 23.48 11.68
CA LEU A 6 39.12 22.93 12.81
C LEU A 6 39.72 21.60 13.31
N ALA A 7 39.69 21.38 14.62
CA ALA A 7 40.07 20.08 15.18
C ALA A 7 39.17 18.94 14.69
N ALA A 8 39.67 17.71 14.63
CA ALA A 8 38.91 16.54 14.13
C ALA A 8 37.64 16.30 14.97
N GLU A 9 37.70 16.54 16.27
CA GLU A 9 36.59 16.39 17.21
C GLU A 9 35.44 17.34 16.88
N LEU A 10 35.75 18.59 16.52
CA LEU A 10 34.76 19.58 16.12
C LEU A 10 34.11 19.22 14.78
N LEU A 11 34.89 18.72 13.81
CA LEU A 11 34.37 18.21 12.54
C LEU A 11 33.44 17.02 12.78
N LEU A 12 33.81 16.12 13.68
CA LEU A 12 32.97 14.98 14.03
C LEU A 12 31.69 15.41 14.74
N HIS A 13 31.77 16.43 15.60
CA HIS A 13 30.60 17.01 16.24
C HIS A 13 29.62 17.62 15.22
N ILE A 14 30.14 18.36 14.24
CA ILE A 14 29.33 18.92 13.15
C ILE A 14 28.66 17.78 12.33
N ILE A 15 29.39 16.72 11.99
CA ILE A 15 28.83 15.57 11.27
C ILE A 15 27.69 14.90 12.08
N ARG A 16 27.88 14.76 13.41
CA ARG A 16 26.86 14.15 14.29
C ARG A 16 25.64 15.04 14.55
N SER A 17 25.77 16.34 14.34
CA SER A 17 24.66 17.30 14.49
C SER A 17 23.80 17.44 13.25
N CYS A 18 24.11 16.71 12.15
CA CYS A 18 23.26 16.65 10.98
C CYS A 18 21.97 15.89 11.32
N GLU A 19 20.85 16.35 10.79
CA GLU A 19 19.52 15.77 11.03
C GLU A 19 19.12 14.76 9.96
N SER A 20 19.89 14.65 8.87
CA SER A 20 19.60 13.77 7.74
C SER A 20 20.82 12.96 7.34
N VAL A 21 20.59 11.70 6.97
CA VAL A 21 21.63 10.80 6.44
C VAL A 21 22.27 11.38 5.17
N SER A 22 21.45 12.00 4.31
CA SER A 22 21.91 12.67 3.11
C SER A 22 22.87 13.83 3.41
N ASP A 23 22.60 14.61 4.46
CA ASP A 23 23.45 15.73 4.85
C ASP A 23 24.80 15.24 5.39
N VAL A 24 24.81 14.16 6.17
CA VAL A 24 26.06 13.51 6.62
C VAL A 24 26.91 13.08 5.44
N ILE A 25 26.31 12.39 4.47
CA ILE A 25 27.02 11.89 3.29
C ILE A 25 27.54 13.05 2.43
N ASN A 26 26.67 14.04 2.19
CA ASN A 26 27.03 15.23 1.41
C ASN A 26 28.17 15.99 2.09
N LEU A 27 28.07 16.26 3.39
CA LEU A 27 29.09 16.93 4.17
C LEU A 27 30.42 16.17 4.14
N ALA A 28 30.38 14.84 4.36
CA ALA A 28 31.57 13.99 4.28
C ALA A 28 32.21 13.98 2.89
N SER A 29 31.44 14.27 1.85
CA SER A 29 31.91 14.30 0.46
C SER A 29 32.51 15.65 0.03
N THR A 30 32.33 16.72 0.81
CA THR A 30 32.75 18.09 0.43
C THR A 30 34.26 18.28 0.36
N CYS A 31 35.05 17.64 1.24
CA CYS A 31 36.50 17.71 1.21
C CYS A 31 37.18 16.46 1.78
N ARG A 32 38.45 16.24 1.37
CA ARG A 32 39.25 15.07 1.80
C ARG A 32 39.35 14.96 3.33
N ARG A 33 39.41 16.06 4.04
CA ARG A 33 39.55 16.05 5.51
C ARG A 33 38.29 15.55 6.18
N LEU A 34 37.11 16.08 5.83
CA LEU A 34 35.82 15.58 6.35
C LEU A 34 35.61 14.12 6.00
N HIS A 35 35.90 13.73 4.77
CA HIS A 35 35.86 12.33 4.35
C HIS A 35 36.76 11.44 5.24
N THR A 36 38.02 11.86 5.48
CA THR A 36 38.97 11.11 6.30
C THR A 36 38.50 11.00 7.76
N VAL A 37 38.01 12.10 8.35
CA VAL A 37 37.47 12.10 9.73
C VAL A 37 36.26 11.19 9.83
N PHE A 38 35.33 11.26 8.88
CA PHE A 38 34.14 10.42 8.84
C PHE A 38 34.49 8.94 8.71
N HIS A 39 35.36 8.56 7.77
CA HIS A 39 35.74 7.16 7.54
C HIS A 39 36.65 6.55 8.61
N ARG A 40 37.45 7.37 9.32
CA ARG A 40 38.24 6.90 10.46
C ARG A 40 37.48 6.78 11.76
N SER A 41 36.32 7.46 11.85
CA SER A 41 35.39 7.32 12.95
C SER A 41 34.48 6.10 12.73
N ASN A 42 33.66 5.78 13.72
CA ASN A 42 32.64 4.73 13.56
C ASN A 42 31.48 5.24 12.66
N LYS A 43 31.72 5.26 11.32
CA LYS A 43 30.77 5.80 10.34
C LYS A 43 29.38 5.16 10.44
N LEU A 44 29.32 3.83 10.65
CA LEU A 44 28.04 3.12 10.74
C LEU A 44 27.21 3.59 11.93
N GLN A 45 27.87 3.78 13.09
CA GLN A 45 27.17 4.27 14.28
C GLN A 45 26.69 5.71 14.10
N ILE A 46 27.47 6.56 13.42
CA ILE A 46 27.04 7.94 13.11
C ILE A 46 25.82 7.92 12.21
N LEU A 47 25.87 7.16 11.13
CA LEU A 47 24.75 7.05 10.20
C LEU A 47 23.51 6.43 10.84
N TYR A 48 23.68 5.44 11.73
CA TYR A 48 22.59 4.84 12.48
C TYR A 48 21.92 5.86 13.41
N ASN A 49 22.71 6.62 14.15
CA ASN A 49 22.16 7.64 15.07
C ASN A 49 21.40 8.73 14.31
N VAL A 50 21.91 9.15 13.16
CA VAL A 50 21.23 10.13 12.31
C VAL A 50 19.98 9.52 11.66
N ALA A 51 20.06 8.26 11.24
CA ALA A 51 18.89 7.54 10.73
C ALA A 51 17.79 7.38 11.79
N GLU A 52 18.15 7.18 13.07
CA GLU A 52 17.19 7.15 14.18
C GLU A 52 16.45 8.48 14.32
N LEU A 53 17.17 9.61 14.20
CA LEU A 53 16.55 10.94 14.22
C LEU A 53 15.64 11.16 13.00
N GLU A 54 16.09 10.74 11.82
CA GLU A 54 15.38 11.00 10.57
C GLU A 54 14.19 10.06 10.34
N PHE A 55 14.33 8.77 10.66
CA PHE A 55 13.39 7.69 10.29
C PHE A 55 12.83 6.93 11.49
N GLY A 56 13.30 7.17 12.71
CA GLY A 56 12.93 6.38 13.89
C GLY A 56 11.41 6.24 14.11
N PRO A 57 11.00 5.15 14.75
CA PRO A 57 11.82 4.17 15.49
C PRO A 57 12.47 3.11 14.58
N LEU A 58 13.80 2.98 14.64
CA LEU A 58 14.52 2.01 13.79
C LEU A 58 14.31 0.55 14.23
N ASP A 59 13.99 0.31 15.50
CA ASP A 59 13.70 -1.05 15.98
C ASP A 59 12.54 -1.68 15.20
N ASP A 60 11.48 -0.93 14.91
CA ASP A 60 10.36 -1.42 14.10
C ASP A 60 10.80 -1.72 12.64
N ILE A 61 11.70 -0.93 12.07
CA ILE A 61 12.27 -1.20 10.74
C ILE A 61 13.13 -2.47 10.78
N ILE A 62 13.94 -2.66 11.83
CA ILE A 62 14.76 -3.87 12.00
C ILE A 62 13.85 -5.11 12.06
N GLN A 63 12.70 -5.04 12.72
CA GLN A 63 11.73 -6.13 12.70
C GLN A 63 11.27 -6.47 11.28
N ILE A 64 10.98 -5.46 10.45
CA ILE A 64 10.59 -5.68 9.04
C ILE A 64 11.72 -6.36 8.27
N VAL A 65 12.94 -5.81 8.34
CA VAL A 65 14.10 -6.29 7.57
C VAL A 65 14.48 -7.71 7.94
N THR A 66 14.40 -8.06 9.21
CA THR A 66 14.77 -9.36 9.74
C THR A 66 13.64 -10.39 9.73
N GLN A 67 12.41 -9.99 9.33
CA GLN A 67 11.28 -10.91 9.24
C GLN A 67 11.56 -12.03 8.24
N ASN A 68 11.42 -13.25 8.70
CA ASN A 68 11.55 -14.48 7.92
C ASN A 68 10.68 -15.59 8.55
N THR A 69 10.61 -16.74 7.90
CA THR A 69 9.78 -17.88 8.34
C THR A 69 10.41 -18.68 9.50
N SER A 70 11.63 -18.39 9.93
CA SER A 70 12.33 -19.14 10.99
C SER A 70 11.90 -18.75 12.40
N GLN A 71 11.28 -17.58 12.57
CA GLN A 71 10.78 -17.09 13.84
C GLN A 71 9.40 -16.47 13.69
N ALA A 72 8.57 -16.65 14.72
CA ALA A 72 7.27 -16.03 14.77
C ALA A 72 7.36 -14.50 14.75
N ALA A 73 6.42 -13.84 14.08
CA ALA A 73 6.45 -12.39 13.85
C ALA A 73 6.40 -11.56 15.14
N HIS A 74 5.77 -12.08 16.20
CA HIS A 74 5.63 -11.43 17.50
C HIS A 74 6.93 -11.41 18.33
N VAL A 75 7.96 -12.18 17.94
CA VAL A 75 9.24 -12.22 18.64
C VAL A 75 10.14 -11.09 18.17
N SER A 76 10.61 -10.28 19.12
CA SER A 76 11.57 -9.21 18.81
C SER A 76 12.92 -9.77 18.35
N ARG A 77 13.43 -9.23 17.26
CA ARG A 77 14.70 -9.63 16.63
C ARG A 77 15.70 -8.51 16.73
N THR A 78 16.93 -8.88 16.93
CA THR A 78 18.08 -7.95 16.89
C THR A 78 18.97 -8.35 15.71
N ALA A 79 19.58 -7.37 15.08
CA ALA A 79 20.54 -7.59 14.00
C ALA A 79 21.80 -6.76 14.22
N PRO A 80 22.98 -7.29 13.88
CA PRO A 80 24.20 -6.50 13.92
C PRO A 80 24.13 -5.37 12.89
N LEU A 81 24.62 -4.19 13.27
CA LEU A 81 24.66 -3.03 12.39
C LEU A 81 25.65 -3.25 11.25
N THR A 82 25.13 -3.32 10.03
CA THR A 82 25.90 -3.53 8.80
C THR A 82 25.50 -2.52 7.72
N ASP A 83 26.37 -2.28 6.73
CA ASP A 83 26.03 -1.41 5.59
C ASP A 83 24.77 -1.88 4.82
N PRO A 84 24.53 -3.18 4.55
CA PRO A 84 23.29 -3.65 3.94
C PRO A 84 22.05 -3.37 4.78
N LEU A 85 22.11 -3.62 6.10
CA LEU A 85 21.00 -3.31 7.01
C LEU A 85 20.68 -1.82 6.99
N LEU A 86 21.70 -0.97 7.08
CA LEU A 86 21.50 0.48 7.07
C LEU A 86 20.85 0.97 5.75
N ARG A 87 21.22 0.40 4.60
CA ARG A 87 20.57 0.72 3.32
C ARG A 87 19.08 0.37 3.34
N GLN A 88 18.74 -0.81 3.82
CA GLN A 88 17.33 -1.24 3.92
C GLN A 88 16.55 -0.36 4.90
N ILE A 89 17.17 0.05 6.01
CA ILE A 89 16.58 1.02 6.95
C ILE A 89 16.26 2.34 6.23
N ILE A 90 17.20 2.87 5.47
CA ILE A 90 17.02 4.12 4.71
C ILE A 90 15.91 3.96 3.67
N ASP A 91 15.89 2.86 2.92
CA ASP A 91 14.89 2.61 1.88
C ASP A 91 13.46 2.57 2.47
N ILE A 92 13.27 1.84 3.57
CA ILE A 92 11.98 1.77 4.28
C ILE A 92 11.63 3.12 4.90
N GLY A 93 12.59 3.80 5.54
CA GLY A 93 12.41 5.12 6.11
C GLY A 93 12.00 6.18 5.09
N CYS A 94 12.58 6.15 3.90
CA CYS A 94 12.21 7.04 2.79
C CYS A 94 10.75 6.82 2.34
N VAL A 95 10.26 5.59 2.38
CA VAL A 95 8.84 5.29 2.09
C VAL A 95 7.94 5.93 3.16
N ALA A 96 8.27 5.77 4.44
CA ALA A 96 7.51 6.38 5.53
C ALA A 96 7.49 7.91 5.43
N LYS A 97 8.61 8.55 5.09
CA LYS A 97 8.67 10.01 4.82
C LYS A 97 7.76 10.46 3.69
N LYS A 98 7.61 9.68 2.64
CA LYS A 98 6.63 10.00 1.59
C LYS A 98 5.20 9.95 2.11
N TRP A 99 4.88 9.02 2.99
CA TRP A 99 3.58 8.96 3.64
C TRP A 99 3.32 10.15 4.57
N GLU A 100 4.34 10.73 5.23
CA GLU A 100 4.21 11.96 6.02
C GLU A 100 3.67 13.14 5.20
N ALA A 101 4.05 13.24 3.92
CA ALA A 101 3.53 14.27 3.03
C ALA A 101 2.10 13.98 2.54
N ILE A 102 1.71 12.70 2.45
CA ILE A 102 0.39 12.28 1.95
C ILE A 102 -0.66 12.34 3.05
N TYR A 103 -0.31 11.92 4.26
CA TYR A 103 -1.25 11.75 5.37
C TYR A 103 -2.07 13.02 5.67
N PRO A 104 -1.50 14.22 5.85
CA PRO A 104 -2.27 15.42 6.14
C PRO A 104 -3.27 15.77 5.03
N LEU A 105 -2.88 15.53 3.78
CA LEU A 105 -3.72 15.78 2.62
C LEU A 105 -4.95 14.88 2.57
N LYS A 106 -4.84 13.69 3.14
CA LYS A 106 -5.90 12.69 3.16
C LYS A 106 -6.74 12.77 4.44
N LYS A 107 -6.10 12.91 5.59
CA LYS A 107 -6.76 13.04 6.89
C LYS A 107 -7.71 14.23 6.91
N TRP A 108 -7.21 15.40 6.51
CA TRP A 108 -8.00 16.63 6.44
C TRP A 108 -8.52 16.93 5.02
N LYS A 109 -8.98 15.91 4.31
CA LYS A 109 -9.47 16.05 2.92
C LYS A 109 -10.66 17.00 2.80
N LEU A 110 -11.57 16.95 3.77
CA LEU A 110 -12.78 17.78 3.82
C LEU A 110 -12.68 18.92 4.83
N ASP A 111 -11.71 18.86 5.71
CA ASP A 111 -11.48 19.80 6.78
C ASP A 111 -10.29 20.69 6.45
N PHE A 112 -10.55 21.74 5.69
CA PHE A 112 -9.50 22.65 5.25
C PHE A 112 -9.03 23.60 6.36
N GLU A 113 -9.86 23.86 7.35
CA GLU A 113 -9.57 24.79 8.45
C GLU A 113 -8.55 24.21 9.41
N ASN A 114 -8.64 22.91 9.70
CA ASN A 114 -7.71 22.21 10.60
C ASN A 114 -6.50 21.59 9.87
N ARG A 115 -6.41 21.77 8.54
CA ARG A 115 -5.31 21.21 7.76
C ARG A 115 -3.99 21.86 8.11
N ARG A 116 -3.06 21.05 8.61
CA ARG A 116 -1.73 21.49 9.02
C ARG A 116 -0.65 20.45 8.67
N THR A 117 0.59 20.82 8.88
CA THR A 117 1.69 19.84 8.87
C THR A 117 1.70 19.06 10.18
N LEU A 118 2.17 17.82 10.14
CA LEU A 118 2.33 17.01 11.34
C LEU A 118 3.42 17.58 12.24
N SER A 119 3.20 17.52 13.55
CA SER A 119 4.24 17.75 14.56
C SER A 119 5.28 16.62 14.52
N ASP A 120 6.42 16.80 15.18
CA ASP A 120 7.47 15.77 15.22
C ASP A 120 7.00 14.50 15.91
N GLU A 121 6.19 14.63 16.97
CA GLU A 121 5.57 13.50 17.66
C GLU A 121 4.57 12.75 16.77
N GLU A 122 3.74 13.48 16.01
CA GLU A 122 2.80 12.89 15.06
C GLU A 122 3.51 12.20 13.90
N ARG A 123 4.63 12.77 13.40
CA ARG A 123 5.49 12.11 12.41
C ARG A 123 6.06 10.81 12.95
N PHE A 124 6.53 10.82 14.20
CA PHE A 124 7.03 9.62 14.86
C PHE A 124 5.95 8.54 14.97
N ARG A 125 4.73 8.89 15.44
CA ARG A 125 3.59 7.97 15.52
C ARG A 125 3.22 7.42 14.13
N LEU A 126 3.16 8.28 13.13
CA LEU A 126 2.86 7.89 11.76
C LEU A 126 3.88 6.89 11.21
N ARG A 127 5.18 7.16 11.38
CA ARG A 127 6.24 6.24 10.95
C ARG A 127 6.12 4.90 11.67
N ARG A 128 5.97 4.92 12.98
CA ARG A 128 5.75 3.73 13.81
C ARG A 128 4.59 2.89 13.31
N ALA A 129 3.45 3.50 13.07
CA ALA A 129 2.26 2.83 12.57
C ALA A 129 2.47 2.21 11.18
N ILE A 130 3.15 2.92 10.27
CA ILE A 130 3.52 2.42 8.94
C ILE A 130 4.43 1.20 9.05
N TYR A 131 5.45 1.24 9.90
CA TYR A 131 6.39 0.12 10.06
C TYR A 131 5.70 -1.12 10.63
N ARG A 132 4.86 -0.95 11.65
CA ARG A 132 4.12 -2.05 12.26
C ARG A 132 3.10 -2.68 11.31
N LEU A 133 2.39 -1.87 10.53
CA LEU A 133 1.53 -2.35 9.46
C LEU A 133 2.33 -3.11 8.39
N TRP A 134 3.49 -2.57 8.01
CA TRP A 134 4.39 -3.23 7.04
C TRP A 134 4.91 -4.57 7.57
N LEU A 135 5.30 -4.62 8.84
CA LEU A 135 5.69 -5.88 9.50
C LEU A 135 4.56 -6.92 9.42
N TYR A 136 3.32 -6.51 9.71
CA TYR A 136 2.16 -7.38 9.61
C TYR A 136 2.00 -7.94 8.19
N HIS A 137 2.07 -7.07 7.18
CA HIS A 137 1.96 -7.50 5.78
C HIS A 137 3.08 -8.47 5.39
N ARG A 138 4.31 -8.18 5.78
CA ARG A 138 5.45 -9.04 5.49
C ARG A 138 5.39 -10.39 6.18
N ALA A 139 4.78 -10.46 7.35
CA ALA A 139 4.63 -11.69 8.11
C ALA A 139 3.49 -12.58 7.61
N PHE A 140 2.35 -11.99 7.26
CA PHE A 140 1.10 -12.75 7.06
C PHE A 140 0.52 -12.67 5.65
N HIS A 141 1.00 -11.78 4.78
CA HIS A 141 0.61 -11.73 3.38
C HIS A 141 1.69 -12.36 2.50
N THR A 142 1.91 -13.67 2.70
CA THR A 142 2.95 -14.47 2.04
C THR A 142 2.33 -15.73 1.42
N HIS A 143 3.14 -16.51 0.72
CA HIS A 143 2.73 -17.79 0.14
C HIS A 143 2.23 -18.80 1.17
N ASP A 144 2.71 -18.70 2.41
CA ASP A 144 2.40 -19.68 3.46
C ASP A 144 1.00 -19.47 4.07
N HIS A 145 0.37 -18.31 3.81
CA HIS A 145 -0.92 -17.93 4.39
C HIS A 145 -2.03 -17.90 3.34
N SER A 146 -2.74 -19.02 3.18
CA SER A 146 -3.86 -19.11 2.23
C SER A 146 -5.11 -18.41 2.78
N ARG A 147 -5.91 -17.78 1.89
CA ARG A 147 -7.21 -17.20 2.26
C ARG A 147 -8.21 -18.23 2.80
N PHE A 148 -8.08 -19.51 2.43
CA PHE A 148 -8.95 -20.59 2.90
C PHE A 148 -8.67 -20.99 4.35
N THR A 149 -7.47 -20.74 4.85
CA THR A 149 -7.07 -21.06 6.23
C THR A 149 -7.18 -19.84 7.16
N ARG A 150 -7.49 -18.66 6.64
CA ARG A 150 -7.44 -17.38 7.39
C ARG A 150 -8.31 -17.35 8.66
N THR A 151 -9.40 -18.10 8.69
CA THR A 151 -10.34 -18.16 9.83
C THR A 151 -10.06 -19.29 10.82
N LEU A 152 -9.06 -20.15 10.56
CA LEU A 152 -8.70 -21.21 11.47
C LEU A 152 -8.18 -20.63 12.79
N PRO A 153 -8.68 -21.11 13.97
CA PRO A 153 -8.37 -20.49 15.25
C PRO A 153 -6.88 -20.36 15.56
N HIS A 154 -6.06 -21.37 15.19
CA HIS A 154 -4.62 -21.32 15.41
C HIS A 154 -3.93 -20.27 14.54
N ILE A 155 -4.38 -20.09 13.28
CA ILE A 155 -3.86 -19.06 12.38
C ILE A 155 -4.26 -17.65 12.84
N VAL A 156 -5.52 -17.50 13.31
CA VAL A 156 -5.97 -16.22 13.89
C VAL A 156 -5.15 -15.89 15.16
N SER A 157 -4.95 -16.89 16.04
CA SER A 157 -4.14 -16.71 17.25
C SER A 157 -2.69 -16.32 16.94
N GLU A 158 -2.07 -16.92 15.92
CA GLU A 158 -0.71 -16.54 15.50
C GLU A 158 -0.63 -15.08 15.08
N ARG A 159 -1.57 -14.59 14.27
CA ARG A 159 -1.63 -13.19 13.87
C ARG A 159 -1.94 -12.27 15.05
N ALA A 160 -2.86 -12.68 15.93
CA ALA A 160 -3.24 -11.92 17.13
C ALA A 160 -2.06 -11.72 18.07
N GLN A 161 -1.17 -12.72 18.22
CA GLN A 161 0.03 -12.59 19.06
C GLN A 161 0.90 -11.40 18.66
N LEU A 162 1.03 -11.10 17.35
CA LEU A 162 1.76 -9.90 16.93
C LEU A 162 1.05 -8.61 17.37
N LEU A 163 -0.27 -8.54 17.23
CA LEU A 163 -1.04 -7.36 17.61
C LEU A 163 -1.10 -7.17 19.12
N HIS A 164 -1.02 -8.23 19.89
CA HIS A 164 -0.96 -8.16 21.36
C HIS A 164 0.30 -7.48 21.90
N ASN A 165 1.40 -7.45 21.13
CA ASN A 165 2.60 -6.71 21.47
C ASN A 165 2.38 -5.18 21.48
N TRP A 166 1.31 -4.70 20.87
CA TRP A 166 1.03 -3.27 20.73
C TRP A 166 -0.15 -2.86 21.62
N SER A 167 -0.07 -1.66 22.19
CA SER A 167 -1.16 -1.10 23.00
C SER A 167 -2.39 -0.79 22.13
N THR A 168 -3.55 -0.58 22.75
CA THR A 168 -4.77 -0.13 22.03
C THR A 168 -4.52 1.20 21.30
N ALA A 169 -3.75 2.11 21.90
CA ALA A 169 -3.36 3.37 21.24
C ALA A 169 -2.49 3.13 20.00
N ASP A 170 -1.51 2.22 20.07
CA ASP A 170 -0.70 1.84 18.91
C ASP A 170 -1.55 1.20 17.80
N LEU A 171 -2.53 0.37 18.15
CA LEU A 171 -3.45 -0.23 17.19
C LEU A 171 -4.35 0.83 16.54
N ALA A 172 -4.73 1.88 17.28
CA ALA A 172 -5.48 3.00 16.73
C ALA A 172 -4.63 3.78 15.70
N GLU A 173 -3.35 4.02 15.97
CA GLU A 173 -2.44 4.64 15.00
C GLU A 173 -2.33 3.79 13.72
N ILE A 174 -2.23 2.46 13.84
CA ILE A 174 -2.14 1.56 12.70
C ILE A 174 -3.42 1.56 11.88
N GLU A 175 -4.60 1.50 12.52
CA GLU A 175 -5.90 1.52 11.81
C GLU A 175 -6.13 2.88 11.13
N ASP A 176 -5.73 4.00 11.75
CA ASP A 176 -5.79 5.32 11.14
C ASP A 176 -4.92 5.40 9.87
N VAL A 177 -3.68 4.92 9.93
CA VAL A 177 -2.79 4.82 8.75
C VAL A 177 -3.38 3.90 7.69
N ARG A 178 -3.92 2.75 8.09
CA ARG A 178 -4.55 1.78 7.19
C ARG A 178 -5.74 2.40 6.44
N ALA A 179 -6.56 3.20 7.13
CA ALA A 179 -7.66 3.93 6.50
C ALA A 179 -7.14 4.92 5.43
N ILE A 180 -6.03 5.63 5.69
CA ILE A 180 -5.42 6.54 4.72
C ILE A 180 -4.84 5.78 3.51
N ILE A 181 -4.19 4.64 3.73
CA ILE A 181 -3.72 3.76 2.65
C ILE A 181 -4.89 3.28 1.81
N GLY A 182 -5.99 2.85 2.45
CA GLY A 182 -7.22 2.46 1.78
C GLY A 182 -7.82 3.59 0.92
N ASP A 183 -7.82 4.84 1.40
CA ASP A 183 -8.25 5.99 0.59
C ASP A 183 -7.35 6.21 -0.65
N VAL A 184 -6.04 5.97 -0.52
CA VAL A 184 -5.12 6.04 -1.66
C VAL A 184 -5.42 4.92 -2.66
N VAL A 185 -5.58 3.68 -2.21
CA VAL A 185 -5.95 2.55 -3.07
C VAL A 185 -7.27 2.84 -3.78
N GLN A 186 -8.31 3.20 -3.04
CA GLN A 186 -9.66 3.43 -3.55
C GLN A 186 -9.78 4.58 -4.54
N ASN A 187 -8.98 5.64 -4.38
CA ASN A 187 -9.17 6.87 -5.16
C ASN A 187 -8.08 7.14 -6.19
N HIS A 188 -6.91 6.49 -6.08
CA HIS A 188 -5.77 6.74 -6.97
C HIS A 188 -5.32 5.50 -7.73
N ILE A 189 -5.30 4.32 -7.11
CA ILE A 189 -4.81 3.09 -7.73
C ILE A 189 -5.95 2.34 -8.39
N CYS A 190 -7.02 2.08 -7.63
CA CYS A 190 -8.19 1.33 -8.10
C CYS A 190 -9.47 2.18 -7.94
N PRO A 191 -9.63 3.30 -8.66
CA PRO A 191 -10.86 4.10 -8.57
C PRO A 191 -12.06 3.32 -9.12
N SER A 192 -13.25 3.50 -8.49
CA SER A 192 -14.48 2.92 -9.01
C SER A 192 -14.95 3.63 -10.29
N ASN A 193 -15.80 2.93 -11.07
CA ASN A 193 -16.46 3.50 -12.24
C ASN A 193 -17.16 4.83 -11.91
N GLY A 194 -17.91 4.87 -10.80
CA GLY A 194 -18.57 6.09 -10.34
C GLY A 194 -17.61 7.23 -9.96
N THR A 195 -16.44 6.89 -9.42
CA THR A 195 -15.41 7.88 -9.11
C THR A 195 -14.80 8.48 -10.39
N ILE A 196 -14.48 7.65 -11.38
CA ILE A 196 -13.98 8.11 -12.68
C ILE A 196 -15.03 8.99 -13.36
N GLN A 197 -16.29 8.56 -13.41
CA GLN A 197 -17.39 9.33 -14.03
C GLN A 197 -17.57 10.70 -13.36
N ARG A 198 -17.51 10.77 -12.03
CA ARG A 198 -17.60 12.05 -11.30
C ARG A 198 -16.44 12.98 -11.63
N LYS A 199 -15.20 12.45 -11.68
CA LYS A 199 -14.02 13.23 -12.05
C LYS A 199 -14.12 13.73 -13.49
N PHE A 200 -14.59 12.90 -14.42
CA PHE A 200 -14.79 13.27 -15.81
C PHE A 200 -15.84 14.40 -15.97
N LYS A 201 -17.00 14.25 -15.37
CA LYS A 201 -18.06 15.30 -15.38
C LYS A 201 -17.59 16.62 -14.78
N LYS A 202 -16.78 16.56 -13.70
CA LYS A 202 -16.20 17.79 -13.11
C LYS A 202 -15.21 18.47 -14.04
N ARG A 203 -14.43 17.70 -14.82
CA ARG A 203 -13.43 18.23 -15.75
C ARG A 203 -14.04 18.71 -17.07
N TYR A 204 -15.10 18.05 -17.52
CA TYR A 204 -15.78 18.33 -18.78
C TYR A 204 -17.29 18.49 -18.57
N PRO A 205 -17.76 19.58 -17.92
CA PRO A 205 -19.17 19.75 -17.54
C PRO A 205 -20.09 19.85 -18.78
N GLU A 206 -19.59 20.39 -19.88
CA GLU A 206 -20.35 20.56 -21.14
C GLU A 206 -20.37 19.29 -21.99
N SER A 207 -19.68 18.24 -21.59
CA SER A 207 -19.64 16.99 -22.35
C SER A 207 -20.96 16.24 -22.23
N THR A 208 -21.62 15.98 -23.35
CA THR A 208 -22.78 15.09 -23.45
C THR A 208 -22.38 13.62 -23.48
N HIS A 209 -21.08 13.31 -23.61
CA HIS A 209 -20.58 11.95 -23.62
C HIS A 209 -20.73 11.30 -22.25
N GLN A 210 -21.36 10.13 -22.22
CA GLN A 210 -21.32 9.24 -21.09
C GLN A 210 -20.08 8.35 -21.22
N LEU A 211 -19.25 8.33 -20.18
CA LEU A 211 -18.20 7.32 -20.09
C LEU A 211 -18.88 5.95 -19.97
N MET A 212 -18.68 5.12 -20.96
CA MET A 212 -19.11 3.73 -20.93
C MET A 212 -17.93 2.90 -20.42
N PHE A 213 -18.06 2.40 -19.20
CA PHE A 213 -17.05 1.51 -18.64
C PHE A 213 -17.22 0.12 -19.22
N ASN A 214 -16.21 -0.36 -19.92
CA ASN A 214 -16.13 -1.76 -20.30
C ASN A 214 -15.84 -2.58 -19.06
N ILE A 215 -16.87 -3.12 -18.45
CA ILE A 215 -16.71 -4.18 -17.47
C ILE A 215 -16.37 -5.43 -18.28
N HIS A 216 -15.08 -5.69 -18.47
CA HIS A 216 -14.61 -6.93 -19.07
C HIS A 216 -14.82 -8.07 -18.09
N LEU A 217 -16.05 -8.53 -18.02
CA LEU A 217 -16.35 -9.81 -17.43
C LEU A 217 -15.99 -10.87 -18.46
N ASN A 218 -14.76 -11.29 -18.40
CA ASN A 218 -14.24 -12.36 -19.23
C ASN A 218 -14.84 -13.68 -18.76
N TYR A 219 -15.99 -13.99 -19.28
CA TYR A 219 -16.52 -15.34 -19.18
C TYR A 219 -15.86 -16.20 -20.24
N PRO A 220 -15.44 -17.42 -19.94
CA PRO A 220 -15.16 -18.40 -20.97
C PRO A 220 -16.44 -18.51 -21.82
N THR A 221 -16.36 -18.02 -23.04
CA THR A 221 -17.38 -18.32 -24.02
C THR A 221 -17.28 -19.81 -24.20
N THR A 222 -18.24 -20.55 -23.66
CA THR A 222 -18.42 -21.95 -24.02
C THR A 222 -18.75 -21.91 -25.50
N THR A 223 -17.73 -22.04 -26.32
CA THR A 223 -17.87 -22.18 -27.76
C THR A 223 -18.47 -23.55 -27.94
N THR A 224 -19.80 -23.60 -27.96
CA THR A 224 -20.49 -24.72 -28.56
C THR A 224 -20.06 -24.70 -30.00
N THR A 225 -19.13 -25.57 -30.33
CA THR A 225 -18.62 -25.78 -31.69
C THR A 225 -19.77 -26.34 -32.51
N THR A 226 -20.60 -25.45 -33.02
CA THR A 226 -21.46 -25.81 -34.13
C THR A 226 -20.66 -25.46 -35.41
N THR A 227 -20.01 -26.45 -35.94
CA THR A 227 -19.36 -26.43 -37.24
C THR A 227 -20.40 -26.06 -38.28
N THR A 228 -20.42 -24.80 -38.71
CA THR A 228 -21.08 -24.42 -39.96
C THR A 228 -20.06 -23.63 -40.75
N THR A 229 -19.44 -24.33 -41.68
CA THR A 229 -18.64 -23.80 -42.77
C THR A 229 -19.50 -22.84 -43.62
N THR A 230 -19.21 -21.56 -43.51
CA THR A 230 -19.57 -20.60 -44.57
C THR A 230 -18.45 -19.59 -44.71
N THR A 231 -17.71 -19.78 -45.79
CA THR A 231 -16.72 -18.84 -46.32
C THR A 231 -17.42 -17.56 -46.78
N THR A 232 -17.19 -16.46 -46.05
CA THR A 232 -17.29 -15.12 -46.62
C THR A 232 -16.19 -14.27 -46.01
N SER A 233 -15.33 -13.80 -46.91
CA SER A 233 -14.22 -12.90 -46.67
C SER A 233 -14.76 -11.50 -46.40
N GLU A 234 -14.88 -11.13 -45.11
CA GLU A 234 -14.98 -9.75 -44.70
C GLU A 234 -13.88 -9.45 -43.67
N SER A 235 -13.06 -8.46 -44.03
CA SER A 235 -12.02 -7.94 -43.17
C SER A 235 -12.63 -7.45 -41.85
N PRO A 236 -12.19 -7.92 -40.68
CA PRO A 236 -12.73 -7.42 -39.43
C PRO A 236 -12.32 -5.96 -39.26
N THR A 237 -13.29 -5.08 -39.23
CA THR A 237 -13.13 -3.69 -38.80
C THR A 237 -12.46 -3.66 -37.48
N GLY A 238 -11.51 -2.72 -37.25
CA GLY A 238 -10.61 -2.67 -36.12
C GLY A 238 -11.26 -2.74 -34.73
N SER A 239 -12.59 -2.52 -34.65
CA SER A 239 -13.40 -2.61 -33.43
C SER A 239 -13.55 -4.03 -32.85
N GLN A 240 -13.58 -5.07 -33.73
CA GLN A 240 -13.72 -6.46 -33.25
C GLN A 240 -12.45 -7.03 -32.60
N ARG A 241 -11.27 -6.47 -32.93
CA ARG A 241 -10.00 -6.91 -32.35
C ARG A 241 -9.83 -6.50 -30.88
N LEU A 242 -10.45 -5.40 -30.45
CA LEU A 242 -10.40 -4.95 -29.06
C LEU A 242 -11.17 -5.88 -28.10
N PHE A 243 -12.16 -6.61 -28.61
CA PHE A 243 -13.02 -7.49 -27.82
C PHE A 243 -12.67 -8.98 -27.93
N ALA A 244 -11.79 -9.35 -28.86
CA ALA A 244 -11.33 -10.73 -29.05
C ALA A 244 -10.09 -11.07 -28.22
N LYS A 245 -9.61 -10.14 -27.39
CA LYS A 245 -8.47 -10.42 -26.52
C LYS A 245 -8.92 -11.42 -25.44
N PRO A 246 -8.16 -12.51 -25.23
CA PRO A 246 -8.46 -13.41 -24.13
C PRO A 246 -8.53 -12.64 -22.83
N ALA A 247 -9.42 -13.07 -21.99
CA ALA A 247 -9.59 -12.57 -20.65
C ALA A 247 -8.26 -12.32 -19.98
N ASP A 248 -8.06 -11.12 -19.46
CA ASP A 248 -6.93 -10.94 -18.57
C ASP A 248 -7.20 -11.78 -17.31
N PRO A 249 -6.37 -12.79 -17.03
CA PRO A 249 -6.60 -13.70 -15.91
C PRO A 249 -6.63 -12.98 -14.55
N VAL A 250 -6.08 -11.75 -14.47
CA VAL A 250 -6.10 -10.96 -13.23
C VAL A 250 -7.48 -10.36 -12.97
N ALA A 251 -8.10 -9.73 -13.97
CA ALA A 251 -9.45 -9.18 -13.82
C ALA A 251 -10.46 -10.29 -13.47
N GLU A 252 -10.33 -11.44 -14.12
CA GLU A 252 -11.15 -12.62 -13.83
C GLU A 252 -10.94 -13.12 -12.39
N ARG A 253 -9.69 -13.14 -11.91
CA ARG A 253 -9.33 -13.55 -10.55
C ARG A 253 -9.92 -12.64 -9.49
N TYR A 254 -9.90 -11.33 -9.69
CA TYR A 254 -10.50 -10.39 -8.72
C TYR A 254 -11.99 -10.63 -8.53
N PHE A 255 -12.72 -10.85 -9.63
CA PHE A 255 -14.17 -11.00 -9.58
C PHE A 255 -14.65 -12.39 -9.18
N HIS A 256 -13.89 -13.44 -9.55
CA HIS A 256 -14.37 -14.82 -9.40
C HIS A 256 -13.78 -15.56 -8.21
N THR A 257 -12.51 -15.33 -7.90
CA THR A 257 -11.85 -16.07 -6.81
C THR A 257 -12.09 -15.45 -5.45
N THR A 258 -12.21 -14.12 -5.38
CA THR A 258 -12.45 -13.45 -4.11
C THR A 258 -13.87 -13.67 -3.60
N HIS A 259 -14.85 -13.70 -4.51
CA HIS A 259 -16.27 -13.91 -4.18
C HIS A 259 -17.00 -14.73 -5.26
N PRO A 260 -17.02 -16.06 -5.13
CA PRO A 260 -17.71 -16.97 -6.06
C PRO A 260 -19.21 -16.63 -6.23
N SER A 261 -19.85 -16.10 -5.18
CA SER A 261 -21.27 -15.70 -5.19
C SER A 261 -21.57 -14.53 -6.12
N ASN A 262 -20.57 -13.75 -6.54
CA ASN A 262 -20.76 -12.63 -7.46
C ASN A 262 -20.82 -13.06 -8.93
N PHE A 263 -20.57 -14.33 -9.23
CA PHE A 263 -20.63 -14.84 -10.59
C PHE A 263 -22.01 -14.61 -11.25
N GLU A 264 -23.09 -14.91 -10.52
CA GLU A 264 -24.46 -14.70 -11.01
C GLU A 264 -24.82 -13.22 -11.14
N SER A 265 -24.38 -12.40 -10.18
CA SER A 265 -24.59 -10.94 -10.23
C SER A 265 -23.90 -10.33 -11.43
N SER A 266 -22.70 -10.78 -11.74
CA SER A 266 -21.93 -10.35 -12.88
C SER A 266 -22.60 -10.67 -14.22
N ALA A 267 -23.33 -11.80 -14.30
CA ALA A 267 -24.10 -12.17 -15.51
C ALA A 267 -25.23 -11.19 -15.81
N LYS A 268 -25.84 -10.59 -14.79
CA LYS A 268 -26.91 -9.57 -14.97
C LYS A 268 -26.36 -8.25 -15.55
N TYR A 269 -25.13 -7.91 -15.29
CA TYR A 269 -24.52 -6.68 -15.82
C TYR A 269 -24.05 -6.81 -17.28
N ARG A 270 -23.79 -8.01 -17.77
CA ARG A 270 -23.41 -8.25 -19.18
C ARG A 270 -24.40 -7.70 -20.20
N SER A 271 -25.69 -7.81 -19.91
CA SER A 271 -26.72 -7.39 -20.86
C SER A 271 -26.91 -5.88 -20.92
N ARG A 272 -26.38 -5.13 -19.97
CA ARG A 272 -26.56 -3.68 -19.86
C ARG A 272 -25.44 -2.88 -20.49
N PHE A 273 -24.26 -3.48 -20.69
CA PHE A 273 -23.10 -2.79 -21.24
C PHE A 273 -22.84 -3.30 -22.67
N ARG A 274 -23.26 -2.50 -23.63
CA ARG A 274 -22.86 -2.69 -25.02
C ARG A 274 -21.46 -2.11 -25.21
N ASN A 275 -20.68 -2.76 -26.07
CA ASN A 275 -19.40 -2.26 -26.52
C ASN A 275 -19.57 -0.89 -27.15
N ASP A 276 -19.05 0.15 -26.54
CA ASP A 276 -19.03 1.48 -27.11
C ASP A 276 -17.69 1.75 -27.78
N LEU A 277 -17.76 2.40 -28.93
CA LEU A 277 -16.60 2.74 -29.76
C LEU A 277 -15.73 3.86 -29.16
N PHE A 278 -16.19 4.49 -28.07
CA PHE A 278 -15.55 5.64 -27.46
C PHE A 278 -14.86 5.32 -26.12
N HIS A 279 -14.38 4.09 -25.99
CA HIS A 279 -13.56 3.72 -24.83
C HIS A 279 -12.20 4.42 -24.91
N ASP A 280 -11.95 5.31 -23.95
CA ASP A 280 -10.66 5.97 -23.79
C ASP A 280 -9.80 5.16 -22.78
N PRO A 281 -8.69 4.57 -23.25
CA PRO A 281 -7.80 3.82 -22.36
C PRO A 281 -7.33 4.69 -21.17
N GLY A 282 -7.43 4.15 -19.96
CA GLY A 282 -7.06 4.86 -18.74
C GLY A 282 -8.24 5.54 -18.02
N PHE A 283 -9.43 5.56 -18.61
CA PHE A 283 -10.67 5.97 -17.94
C PHE A 283 -11.48 4.78 -17.38
N GLU A 284 -10.94 3.58 -17.45
CA GLU A 284 -11.59 2.41 -16.87
C GLU A 284 -11.49 2.40 -15.36
N GLY A 285 -12.66 2.30 -14.70
CA GLY A 285 -12.71 2.02 -13.27
C GLY A 285 -12.66 0.53 -12.96
N TRP A 286 -12.54 0.21 -11.69
CA TRP A 286 -12.43 -1.17 -11.17
C TRP A 286 -13.78 -1.81 -10.81
N GLY A 287 -14.85 -1.35 -11.40
CA GLY A 287 -16.20 -1.85 -11.19
C GLY A 287 -17.07 -0.92 -10.36
N ASP A 288 -18.29 -1.39 -10.10
CA ASP A 288 -19.28 -0.70 -9.29
C ASP A 288 -19.03 -0.95 -7.79
N GLU A 289 -19.85 -0.33 -6.90
CA GLU A 289 -19.59 -0.28 -5.46
C GLU A 289 -19.22 -1.62 -4.81
N ILE A 290 -19.98 -2.69 -5.04
CA ILE A 290 -19.72 -3.98 -4.38
C ILE A 290 -18.48 -4.68 -4.95
N PRO A 291 -18.35 -4.90 -6.27
CA PRO A 291 -17.12 -5.47 -6.83
C PRO A 291 -15.89 -4.62 -6.53
N HIS A 292 -16.04 -3.30 -6.57
CA HIS A 292 -14.97 -2.37 -6.26
C HIS A 292 -14.48 -2.51 -4.80
N TYR A 293 -15.38 -2.67 -3.83
CA TYR A 293 -15.03 -2.89 -2.44
C TYR A 293 -14.07 -4.09 -2.28
N TYR A 294 -14.36 -5.20 -2.96
CA TYR A 294 -13.51 -6.40 -2.89
C TYR A 294 -12.15 -6.20 -3.55
N VAL A 295 -12.07 -5.44 -4.64
CA VAL A 295 -10.79 -5.08 -5.26
C VAL A 295 -9.95 -4.25 -4.30
N VAL A 296 -10.53 -3.25 -3.65
CA VAL A 296 -9.82 -2.43 -2.66
C VAL A 296 -9.35 -3.29 -1.50
N GLN A 297 -10.21 -4.17 -0.96
CA GLN A 297 -9.85 -5.07 0.13
C GLN A 297 -8.69 -6.00 -0.26
N ASP A 298 -8.69 -6.55 -1.47
CA ASP A 298 -7.59 -7.38 -1.95
C ASP A 298 -6.28 -6.57 -2.09
N MET A 299 -6.34 -5.34 -2.58
CA MET A 299 -5.17 -4.47 -2.70
C MET A 299 -4.58 -4.04 -1.35
N MET A 300 -5.36 -4.10 -0.27
CA MET A 300 -4.88 -3.83 1.09
C MET A 300 -3.92 -4.88 1.65
N LYS A 301 -3.63 -5.95 0.90
CA LYS A 301 -2.54 -6.92 1.20
C LYS A 301 -1.17 -6.36 0.86
N LEU A 302 -1.11 -5.34 0.00
CA LEU A 302 0.14 -4.72 -0.41
C LEU A 302 0.76 -3.93 0.74
N ASP A 303 2.07 -4.01 0.83
CA ASP A 303 2.78 -3.20 1.79
C ASP A 303 2.78 -1.70 1.42
N PRO A 304 3.05 -0.80 2.39
CA PRO A 304 3.04 0.64 2.16
C PRO A 304 3.98 1.12 1.03
N GLY A 305 5.08 0.41 0.79
CA GLY A 305 6.03 0.72 -0.29
C GLY A 305 5.45 0.37 -1.67
N GLN A 306 4.82 -0.80 -1.78
CA GLN A 306 4.16 -1.26 -3.00
C GLN A 306 2.99 -0.34 -3.39
N VAL A 307 2.19 0.08 -2.40
CA VAL A 307 1.08 1.04 -2.63
C VAL A 307 1.61 2.37 -3.17
N LEU A 308 2.70 2.91 -2.60
CA LEU A 308 3.31 4.14 -3.12
C LEU A 308 3.86 3.96 -4.53
N TRP A 309 4.52 2.84 -4.79
CA TRP A 309 5.05 2.56 -6.11
C TRP A 309 3.94 2.53 -7.17
N LEU A 310 2.84 1.82 -6.89
CA LEU A 310 1.68 1.77 -7.79
C LEU A 310 1.08 3.16 -8.01
N ARG A 311 0.90 3.94 -6.95
CA ARG A 311 0.38 5.31 -7.04
C ARG A 311 1.22 6.19 -7.96
N ASP A 312 2.54 6.06 -7.89
CA ASP A 312 3.48 6.95 -8.58
C ASP A 312 3.80 6.47 -10.01
N HIS A 313 3.70 5.17 -10.29
CA HIS A 313 4.17 4.57 -11.56
C HIS A 313 3.08 3.85 -12.37
N ALA A 314 1.99 3.40 -11.73
CA ALA A 314 0.91 2.67 -12.40
C ALA A 314 -0.32 3.56 -12.59
N LEU A 315 -0.27 4.45 -13.57
CA LEU A 315 -1.34 5.41 -13.86
C LEU A 315 -2.53 4.79 -14.59
N LEU A 316 -2.32 3.64 -15.25
CA LEU A 316 -3.33 2.93 -16.03
C LEU A 316 -3.69 1.62 -15.33
N LYS A 317 -4.93 1.18 -15.52
CA LYS A 317 -5.45 -0.08 -14.97
C LYS A 317 -4.59 -1.28 -15.38
N GLU A 318 -4.19 -1.35 -16.65
CA GLU A 318 -3.37 -2.45 -17.18
C GLU A 318 -1.99 -2.53 -16.50
N GLN A 319 -1.43 -1.39 -16.05
CA GLN A 319 -0.16 -1.34 -15.33
C GLN A 319 -0.31 -1.93 -13.92
N VAL A 320 -1.41 -1.62 -13.23
CA VAL A 320 -1.73 -2.22 -11.93
C VAL A 320 -1.96 -3.72 -12.06
N GLU A 321 -2.72 -4.14 -13.08
CA GLU A 321 -2.97 -5.56 -13.36
C GLU A 321 -1.68 -6.31 -13.70
N ALA A 322 -0.79 -5.72 -14.49
CA ALA A 322 0.52 -6.28 -14.80
C ALA A 322 1.37 -6.45 -13.53
N TYR A 323 1.42 -5.42 -12.69
CA TYR A 323 2.16 -5.48 -11.43
C TYR A 323 1.65 -6.62 -10.52
N VAL A 324 0.33 -6.71 -10.33
CA VAL A 324 -0.27 -7.77 -9.51
C VAL A 324 -0.01 -9.16 -10.10
N ARG A 325 -0.04 -9.30 -11.43
CA ARG A 325 0.29 -10.55 -12.13
C ARG A 325 1.74 -10.97 -11.90
N ASP A 326 2.65 -10.02 -11.96
CA ASP A 326 4.08 -10.27 -11.76
C ASP A 326 4.42 -10.69 -10.32
N MET A 327 3.55 -10.37 -9.35
CA MET A 327 3.67 -10.85 -7.98
C MET A 327 3.38 -12.36 -7.83
N GLY A 328 2.72 -12.97 -8.81
CA GLY A 328 2.42 -14.40 -8.83
C GLY A 328 1.16 -14.81 -8.08
N ASP A 329 0.99 -16.13 -7.94
CA ASP A 329 -0.24 -16.73 -7.42
C ASP A 329 -0.53 -16.43 -5.95
N TRP A 330 0.48 -16.07 -5.15
CA TRP A 330 0.28 -15.78 -3.74
C TRP A 330 -0.71 -14.63 -3.54
N PHE A 331 -0.67 -13.62 -4.41
CA PHE A 331 -1.58 -12.48 -4.30
C PHE A 331 -3.04 -12.91 -4.44
N ARG A 332 -3.34 -13.86 -5.34
CA ARG A 332 -4.67 -14.44 -5.48
C ARG A 332 -5.05 -15.29 -4.30
N ASP A 333 -4.12 -16.12 -3.83
CA ASP A 333 -4.40 -17.20 -2.88
C ASP A 333 -4.35 -16.72 -1.43
N ASN A 334 -3.81 -15.54 -1.17
CA ASN A 334 -3.83 -14.89 0.13
C ASN A 334 -5.07 -13.96 0.28
N GLY A 335 -5.50 -13.70 1.51
CA GLY A 335 -6.57 -12.77 1.86
C GLY A 335 -6.05 -11.64 2.74
N GLU A 336 -6.62 -10.44 2.63
CA GLU A 336 -6.42 -9.40 3.63
C GLU A 336 -6.98 -9.89 4.97
N THR A 337 -6.22 -9.74 6.04
CA THR A 337 -6.53 -10.35 7.35
C THR A 337 -6.34 -9.42 8.53
N PHE A 338 -5.79 -8.21 8.33
CA PHE A 338 -5.53 -7.29 9.43
C PHE A 338 -6.82 -6.88 10.14
N GLY A 339 -7.86 -6.52 9.37
CA GLY A 339 -9.14 -6.09 9.91
C GLY A 339 -9.80 -7.17 10.79
N ASP A 340 -9.83 -8.42 10.31
CA ASP A 340 -10.38 -9.56 11.05
C ASP A 340 -9.56 -9.84 12.34
N THR A 341 -8.24 -9.72 12.24
CA THR A 341 -7.33 -9.96 13.38
C THR A 341 -7.45 -8.85 14.42
N LEU A 342 -7.58 -7.60 13.98
CA LEU A 342 -7.80 -6.47 14.88
C LEU A 342 -9.11 -6.62 15.65
N GLU A 343 -10.20 -6.99 14.97
CA GLU A 343 -11.50 -7.25 15.60
C GLU A 343 -11.40 -8.35 16.65
N TRP A 344 -10.68 -9.42 16.35
CA TRP A 344 -10.43 -10.50 17.31
C TRP A 344 -9.71 -9.99 18.56
N VAL A 345 -8.61 -9.23 18.40
CA VAL A 345 -7.81 -8.71 19.50
C VAL A 345 -8.60 -7.71 20.36
N MET A 346 -9.38 -6.82 19.74
CA MET A 346 -10.23 -5.86 20.46
C MET A 346 -11.27 -6.59 21.29
N LYS A 347 -11.91 -7.63 20.73
CA LYS A 347 -12.87 -8.47 21.47
C LYS A 347 -12.21 -9.21 22.66
N GLU A 348 -10.99 -9.73 22.50
CA GLU A 348 -10.24 -10.34 23.60
C GLU A 348 -9.88 -9.35 24.69
N ARG A 349 -9.69 -8.07 24.35
CA ARG A 349 -9.48 -6.98 25.30
C ARG A 349 -10.77 -6.48 25.96
N GLY A 350 -11.94 -6.96 25.50
CA GLY A 350 -13.26 -6.50 25.97
C GLY A 350 -13.68 -5.14 25.40
N GLU A 351 -13.09 -4.71 24.29
CA GLU A 351 -13.38 -3.46 23.61
C GLU A 351 -14.27 -3.70 22.37
N ASP A 352 -15.22 -2.79 22.09
CA ASP A 352 -16.05 -2.85 20.88
C ASP A 352 -15.31 -2.25 19.68
N ILE A 353 -15.20 -3.02 18.61
CA ILE A 353 -14.50 -2.58 17.40
C ILE A 353 -15.20 -1.42 16.69
N GLY A 354 -16.53 -1.34 16.80
CA GLY A 354 -17.30 -0.26 16.20
C GLY A 354 -17.04 1.07 16.91
N GLU A 355 -17.07 1.06 18.25
CA GLU A 355 -16.71 2.23 19.07
C GLU A 355 -15.26 2.65 18.85
N PHE A 356 -14.34 1.67 18.78
CA PHE A 356 -12.94 1.92 18.51
C PHE A 356 -12.73 2.63 17.16
N ARG A 357 -13.36 2.13 16.08
CA ARG A 357 -13.26 2.76 14.75
C ARG A 357 -13.96 4.13 14.70
N ALA A 358 -15.09 4.28 15.39
CA ALA A 358 -15.75 5.57 15.49
C ALA A 358 -14.85 6.61 16.20
N ALA A 359 -14.20 6.23 17.30
CA ALA A 359 -13.27 7.11 18.01
C ALA A 359 -12.08 7.56 17.13
N ILE A 360 -11.57 6.69 16.25
CA ILE A 360 -10.52 7.04 15.29
C ILE A 360 -11.07 8.03 14.23
N ALA A 361 -12.29 7.78 13.74
CA ALA A 361 -12.92 8.60 12.72
C ALA A 361 -13.22 10.01 13.22
N ASP A 362 -13.69 10.11 14.47
CA ASP A 362 -14.04 11.36 15.15
C ASP A 362 -12.80 12.12 15.70
N ARG A 363 -11.59 11.67 15.35
CA ARG A 363 -10.29 12.26 15.71
C ARG A 363 -9.87 12.14 17.17
N GLY A 364 -10.61 11.39 17.98
CA GLY A 364 -10.30 11.20 19.40
C GLY A 364 -9.06 10.37 19.67
N ILE A 365 -8.64 9.49 18.74
CA ILE A 365 -7.46 8.63 18.85
C ILE A 365 -6.84 8.39 17.46
N GLY A 366 -5.55 8.05 17.41
CA GLY A 366 -4.83 7.77 16.16
C GLY A 366 -3.48 8.49 16.11
N VAL A 367 -3.01 8.76 14.90
CA VAL A 367 -1.75 9.49 14.69
C VAL A 367 -1.85 10.94 15.15
N VAL A 368 -2.96 11.57 14.81
CA VAL A 368 -3.29 12.95 15.21
C VAL A 368 -4.23 12.87 16.41
N TRP A 369 -3.88 13.59 17.45
CA TRP A 369 -4.71 13.77 18.64
C TRP A 369 -5.15 15.24 18.64
N ASP A 370 -6.44 15.46 18.79
CA ASP A 370 -7.02 16.80 19.01
C ASP A 370 -7.02 17.14 20.50
#